data_4ebac8edf4dd14460ee5d4c4c77b01f7
#
_entry.id   4ebac8edf4dd14460ee5d4c4c77b01f7
#
_cell.length_a   1.000
_cell.length_b   1.000
_cell.length_c   1.000
_cell.angle_alpha   90.00
_cell.angle_beta   90.00
_cell.angle_gamma   90.00
#
_symmetry.space_group_name_H-M   'P 1'
#
loop_
_entity.id
_entity.type
_entity.pdbx_description
1 polymer ?
#
loop_
_entity_poly.entity_id
_entity_poly.type
_entity_poly.pdbx_seq_one_letter_code
_entity_poly.pdbx_strand_id
1 'polypeptide(L)'
;MIARVIEWSARNLVLVFFATALIIAAGVWSLRNLPIDAIPDLSDVQVIVLTDYPGQAPQVVEDQVTYPLTSAMLTVPRSRVVRGFSFFGISFVYIIFEDGVDPYWARSRVLEYLNAAAARLPDGGTPALGPDATGVGWVYQYAITGENLSLAELRSLQDWVVRFGASRAEGVSEVASVGGFVKQYSVTVDPVRMRAQGITLSDIGKAISESNMDTGGRTVELSEFEFMVRGRGYLAGTEDIGNITLRSIGGVPINLKDVARIEIVPSERRGIAELNGEGEVASGIVLQRVGANALDVIENAKAELDVVAQSLPEGVDIVPVYDRSDLILSAIETLKTTLLEESLVVEGVTIIFLLHVRSALVAIIMLPVGLLMAFTAMKFLGIGANIMSLGGIAIAIGAMIDAAIVMIENAHKHLERAAPDKPRIQVLIEAASEVGPALFFSLLIITVSFLPIFSLEGQEGRMFGPLAYTKTFSMAAAAFLSVTLVPALMVVFVRGRIIPEHRNPVNRVLIAVYRPIISAVLKAKSLTIIVAIAALVITIWPARQLGSEFMPVLNEGTLMYMPTTLPGLSVTKAAELMQTQDRIIKTFPEVLSVFGKAGRALTATDPAPTEMFETIIQLRPEDEWRPGVTIE
;
A
#
# COMPACT_ATOMS: atom_id res chain seq x y z
N MET A 1 43.88 12.57 5.79
CA MET A 1 43.17 12.02 4.58
C MET A 1 42.08 12.99 4.15
N ILE A 2 41.12 13.35 5.01
CA ILE A 2 39.96 14.24 4.68
C ILE A 2 40.44 15.61 4.17
N ALA A 3 41.39 16.28 4.81
CA ALA A 3 41.92 17.56 4.33
C ALA A 3 42.53 17.48 2.91
N ARG A 4 43.12 16.35 2.53
CA ARG A 4 43.62 16.15 1.16
C ARG A 4 42.46 16.02 0.15
N VAL A 5 41.36 15.41 0.53
CA VAL A 5 40.14 15.32 -0.32
C VAL A 5 39.54 16.70 -0.52
N ILE A 6 39.45 17.51 0.53
CA ILE A 6 38.98 18.89 0.48
C ILE A 6 39.85 19.73 -0.45
N GLU A 7 41.18 19.69 -0.31
CA GLU A 7 42.13 20.41 -1.16
C GLU A 7 42.00 19.94 -2.61
N TRP A 8 41.95 18.63 -2.87
CA TRP A 8 41.78 18.06 -4.20
C TRP A 8 40.46 18.53 -4.86
N SER A 9 39.34 18.49 -4.11
CA SER A 9 38.03 18.93 -4.59
C SER A 9 37.99 20.42 -4.93
N ALA A 10 38.60 21.27 -4.08
CA ALA A 10 38.68 22.70 -4.30
C ALA A 10 39.56 23.08 -5.51
N ARG A 11 40.54 22.24 -5.86
CA ARG A 11 41.43 22.46 -7.02
C ARG A 11 40.88 21.85 -8.32
N ASN A 12 40.07 20.82 -8.25
CA ASN A 12 39.58 20.08 -9.43
C ASN A 12 38.07 20.32 -9.69
N LEU A 13 37.66 21.58 -9.77
CA LEU A 13 36.25 22.00 -9.90
C LEU A 13 35.50 21.30 -11.01
N VAL A 14 36.11 21.18 -12.22
CA VAL A 14 35.47 20.55 -13.38
C VAL A 14 35.10 19.11 -13.11
N LEU A 15 35.98 18.35 -12.48
CA LEU A 15 35.76 16.93 -12.15
C LEU A 15 34.65 16.80 -11.09
N VAL A 16 34.67 17.62 -10.05
CA VAL A 16 33.66 17.62 -8.98
C VAL A 16 32.29 17.97 -9.55
N PHE A 17 32.17 19.04 -10.38
CA PHE A 17 30.89 19.40 -10.98
C PHE A 17 30.40 18.40 -12.00
N PHE A 18 31.29 17.77 -12.78
CA PHE A 18 30.91 16.69 -13.68
C PHE A 18 30.37 15.47 -12.90
N ALA A 19 31.05 15.06 -11.83
CA ALA A 19 30.55 13.98 -10.96
C ALA A 19 29.22 14.36 -10.30
N THR A 20 29.07 15.61 -9.85
CA THR A 20 27.79 16.11 -9.30
C THR A 20 26.67 16.08 -10.33
N ALA A 21 26.94 16.46 -11.58
CA ALA A 21 25.95 16.39 -12.67
C ALA A 21 25.49 14.95 -12.94
N LEU A 22 26.41 13.97 -12.89
CA LEU A 22 26.07 12.55 -13.00
C LEU A 22 25.22 12.08 -11.83
N ILE A 23 25.55 12.51 -10.60
CA ILE A 23 24.76 12.21 -9.40
C ILE A 23 23.34 12.79 -9.54
N ILE A 24 23.22 14.03 -9.99
CA ILE A 24 21.91 14.67 -10.22
C ILE A 24 21.12 13.87 -11.27
N ALA A 25 21.74 13.52 -12.40
CA ALA A 25 21.06 12.74 -13.45
C ALA A 25 20.59 11.37 -12.94
N ALA A 26 21.45 10.64 -12.23
CA ALA A 26 21.10 9.37 -11.61
C ALA A 26 20.00 9.52 -10.54
N GLY A 27 20.08 10.58 -9.72
CA GLY A 27 19.10 10.87 -8.69
C GLY A 27 17.71 11.23 -9.25
N VAL A 28 17.65 12.05 -10.29
CA VAL A 28 16.39 12.40 -10.97
C VAL A 28 15.79 11.16 -11.64
N TRP A 29 16.62 10.34 -12.27
CA TRP A 29 16.14 9.07 -12.83
C TRP A 29 15.61 8.15 -11.74
N SER A 30 16.33 8.00 -10.63
CA SER A 30 15.91 7.17 -9.49
C SER A 30 14.60 7.67 -8.89
N LEU A 31 14.45 8.98 -8.68
CA LEU A 31 13.24 9.59 -8.13
C LEU A 31 12.00 9.31 -8.99
N ARG A 32 12.15 9.38 -10.33
CA ARG A 32 11.04 9.11 -11.26
C ARG A 32 10.63 7.65 -11.33
N ASN A 33 11.53 6.73 -10.96
CA ASN A 33 11.30 5.29 -11.02
C ASN A 33 11.19 4.64 -9.64
N LEU A 34 11.15 5.42 -8.57
CA LEU A 34 10.99 4.89 -7.21
C LEU A 34 9.52 4.52 -6.98
N PRO A 35 9.22 3.30 -6.50
CA PRO A 35 7.85 2.96 -6.11
C PRO A 35 7.39 3.88 -4.98
N ILE A 36 6.19 4.43 -5.13
CA ILE A 36 5.63 5.36 -4.13
C ILE A 36 4.35 4.76 -3.59
N ASP A 37 4.23 4.70 -2.26
CA ASP A 37 3.02 4.33 -1.53
C ASP A 37 2.81 5.32 -0.36
N ALA A 38 1.61 5.37 0.20
CA ALA A 38 1.32 6.21 1.35
C ALA A 38 2.04 5.73 2.60
N ILE A 39 1.91 4.45 2.91
CA ILE A 39 2.48 3.79 4.10
C ILE A 39 3.37 2.63 3.71
N PRO A 40 4.36 2.24 4.55
CA PRO A 40 5.12 1.01 4.33
C PRO A 40 4.19 -0.21 4.33
N ASP A 41 4.52 -1.23 3.55
CA ASP A 41 3.84 -2.52 3.65
C ASP A 41 4.21 -3.21 4.97
N LEU A 42 3.25 -3.26 5.89
CA LEU A 42 3.37 -3.90 7.19
C LEU A 42 2.97 -5.38 7.17
N SER A 43 2.54 -5.90 6.02
CA SER A 43 2.09 -7.30 5.89
C SER A 43 3.24 -8.27 6.12
N ASP A 44 2.92 -9.39 6.77
CA ASP A 44 3.83 -10.52 6.83
C ASP A 44 4.06 -11.11 5.43
N VAL A 45 5.25 -11.68 5.21
CA VAL A 45 5.48 -12.53 4.03
C VAL A 45 4.62 -13.79 4.22
N GLN A 46 3.53 -13.88 3.46
CA GLN A 46 2.55 -14.95 3.63
C GLN A 46 2.11 -15.54 2.29
N VAL A 47 1.76 -16.81 2.34
CA VAL A 47 1.09 -17.52 1.25
C VAL A 47 -0.21 -18.07 1.78
N ILE A 48 -1.29 -17.85 1.04
CA ILE A 48 -2.62 -18.29 1.43
C ILE A 48 -3.02 -19.46 0.53
N VAL A 49 -3.47 -20.54 1.13
CA VAL A 49 -4.09 -21.67 0.43
C VAL A 49 -5.58 -21.59 0.68
N LEU A 50 -6.34 -21.45 -0.39
CA LEU A 50 -7.79 -21.48 -0.39
C LEU A 50 -8.27 -22.86 -0.84
N THR A 51 -9.25 -23.43 -0.16
CA THR A 51 -9.82 -24.73 -0.56
C THR A 51 -11.33 -24.68 -0.51
N ASP A 52 -11.97 -24.79 -1.66
CA ASP A 52 -13.41 -24.96 -1.73
C ASP A 52 -13.79 -26.40 -1.34
N TYR A 53 -14.80 -26.53 -0.47
CA TYR A 53 -15.42 -27.78 -0.09
C TYR A 53 -16.93 -27.58 0.11
N PRO A 54 -17.66 -27.37 -1.00
CA PRO A 54 -19.05 -26.89 -0.99
C PRO A 54 -20.00 -27.77 -0.18
N GLY A 55 -20.96 -27.13 0.51
CA GLY A 55 -22.01 -27.80 1.25
C GLY A 55 -21.61 -28.39 2.60
N GLN A 56 -20.36 -28.23 3.04
CA GLN A 56 -19.83 -28.80 4.28
C GLN A 56 -19.87 -27.79 5.43
N ALA A 57 -20.28 -28.27 6.62
CA ALA A 57 -20.24 -27.46 7.84
C ALA A 57 -18.81 -27.10 8.24
N PRO A 58 -18.58 -25.97 8.96
CA PRO A 58 -17.25 -25.52 9.34
C PRO A 58 -16.43 -26.58 10.09
N GLN A 59 -17.06 -27.38 10.96
CA GLN A 59 -16.39 -28.46 11.67
C GLN A 59 -15.88 -29.56 10.74
N VAL A 60 -16.67 -29.92 9.72
CA VAL A 60 -16.27 -30.93 8.71
C VAL A 60 -15.13 -30.38 7.83
N VAL A 61 -15.20 -29.09 7.46
CA VAL A 61 -14.13 -28.41 6.74
C VAL A 61 -12.85 -28.38 7.58
N GLU A 62 -12.95 -28.12 8.89
CA GLU A 62 -11.82 -28.16 9.80
C GLU A 62 -11.18 -29.54 9.85
N ASP A 63 -11.97 -30.56 10.14
CA ASP A 63 -11.47 -31.92 10.36
C ASP A 63 -10.86 -32.55 9.09
N GLN A 64 -11.48 -32.32 7.94
CA GLN A 64 -11.13 -33.00 6.70
C GLN A 64 -10.25 -32.18 5.74
N VAL A 65 -10.21 -30.86 5.86
CA VAL A 65 -9.48 -29.99 4.93
C VAL A 65 -8.48 -29.10 5.67
N THR A 66 -8.96 -28.26 6.61
CA THR A 66 -8.10 -27.25 7.23
C THR A 66 -7.00 -27.88 8.08
N TYR A 67 -7.34 -28.84 8.95
CA TYR A 67 -6.38 -29.49 9.82
C TYR A 67 -5.33 -30.33 9.05
N PRO A 68 -5.70 -31.16 8.06
CA PRO A 68 -4.74 -31.85 7.22
C PRO A 68 -3.79 -30.90 6.47
N LEU A 69 -4.31 -29.79 5.91
CA LEU A 69 -3.49 -28.81 5.22
C LEU A 69 -2.56 -28.04 6.18
N THR A 70 -3.06 -27.55 7.31
CA THR A 70 -2.23 -26.83 8.29
C THR A 70 -1.12 -27.74 8.80
N SER A 71 -1.42 -29.01 9.11
CA SER A 71 -0.43 -29.99 9.57
C SER A 71 0.66 -30.25 8.52
N ALA A 72 0.29 -30.35 7.24
CA ALA A 72 1.25 -30.51 6.15
C ALA A 72 2.12 -29.26 5.97
N MET A 73 1.52 -28.06 6.06
CA MET A 73 2.22 -26.79 5.84
C MET A 73 3.16 -26.40 6.99
N LEU A 74 3.00 -26.94 8.20
CA LEU A 74 3.96 -26.73 9.30
C LEU A 74 5.39 -27.19 8.97
N THR A 75 5.55 -28.08 8.02
CA THR A 75 6.85 -28.61 7.61
C THR A 75 7.51 -27.81 6.48
N VAL A 76 6.85 -26.78 5.96
CA VAL A 76 7.42 -25.90 4.91
C VAL A 76 8.60 -25.13 5.49
N PRO A 77 9.78 -25.18 4.85
CA PRO A 77 10.97 -24.51 5.35
C PRO A 77 10.77 -22.99 5.51
N ARG A 78 11.30 -22.42 6.60
CA ARG A 78 11.23 -21.01 6.95
C ARG A 78 9.80 -20.49 7.22
N SER A 79 8.80 -21.38 7.37
CA SER A 79 7.50 -20.97 7.89
C SER A 79 7.61 -20.72 9.39
N ARG A 80 7.09 -19.57 9.86
CA ARG A 80 7.07 -19.17 11.27
C ARG A 80 5.77 -19.59 11.95
N VAL A 81 4.66 -19.38 11.26
CA VAL A 81 3.31 -19.66 11.77
C VAL A 81 2.45 -20.18 10.63
N VAL A 82 1.62 -21.19 10.93
CA VAL A 82 0.55 -21.66 10.05
C VAL A 82 -0.78 -21.52 10.79
N ARG A 83 -1.74 -20.82 10.18
CA ARG A 83 -3.08 -20.60 10.73
C ARG A 83 -4.14 -21.08 9.76
N GLY A 84 -5.18 -21.73 10.27
CA GLY A 84 -6.32 -22.16 9.49
C GLY A 84 -7.61 -21.46 9.93
N PHE A 85 -8.47 -21.16 8.98
CA PHE A 85 -9.84 -20.69 9.19
C PHE A 85 -10.79 -21.59 8.43
N SER A 86 -11.81 -22.10 9.10
CA SER A 86 -12.83 -22.98 8.55
C SER A 86 -14.18 -22.28 8.54
N PHE A 87 -14.71 -22.06 7.35
CA PHE A 87 -16.05 -21.52 7.17
C PHE A 87 -16.93 -22.57 6.50
N PHE A 88 -18.23 -22.26 6.37
CA PHE A 88 -19.13 -23.10 5.60
C PHE A 88 -18.65 -23.22 4.15
N GLY A 89 -18.32 -24.43 3.75
CA GLY A 89 -17.93 -24.75 2.37
C GLY A 89 -16.54 -24.29 1.94
N ILE A 90 -15.69 -23.74 2.83
CA ILE A 90 -14.40 -23.19 2.43
C ILE A 90 -13.38 -23.18 3.57
N SER A 91 -12.13 -23.45 3.24
CA SER A 91 -10.96 -23.39 4.14
C SER A 91 -9.94 -22.37 3.66
N PHE A 92 -9.38 -21.61 4.59
CA PHE A 92 -8.23 -20.73 4.37
C PHE A 92 -7.07 -21.21 5.24
N VAL A 93 -5.90 -21.39 4.64
CA VAL A 93 -4.68 -21.73 5.37
C VAL A 93 -3.62 -20.67 5.05
N TYR A 94 -3.23 -19.93 6.08
CA TYR A 94 -2.20 -18.88 6.01
C TYR A 94 -0.87 -19.44 6.45
N ILE A 95 0.10 -19.44 5.59
CA ILE A 95 1.48 -19.82 5.87
C ILE A 95 2.30 -18.54 5.95
N ILE A 96 2.70 -18.16 7.15
CA ILE A 96 3.48 -16.96 7.43
C ILE A 96 4.94 -17.35 7.55
N PHE A 97 5.79 -16.66 6.80
CA PHE A 97 7.22 -16.91 6.71
C PHE A 97 8.03 -15.95 7.60
N GLU A 98 9.30 -16.28 7.78
CA GLU A 98 10.28 -15.39 8.39
C GLU A 98 10.46 -14.12 7.57
N ASP A 99 10.86 -13.02 8.22
CA ASP A 99 11.14 -11.76 7.54
C ASP A 99 12.28 -11.92 6.52
N GLY A 100 12.17 -11.22 5.39
CA GLY A 100 13.15 -11.27 4.31
C GLY A 100 13.12 -12.53 3.44
N VAL A 101 12.11 -13.39 3.58
CA VAL A 101 11.85 -14.47 2.62
C VAL A 101 11.28 -13.87 1.34
N ASP A 102 11.79 -14.30 0.19
CA ASP A 102 11.24 -13.94 -1.11
C ASP A 102 9.82 -14.52 -1.28
N PRO A 103 8.79 -13.70 -1.58
CA PRO A 103 7.40 -14.17 -1.68
C PRO A 103 7.19 -15.23 -2.76
N TYR A 104 7.89 -15.14 -3.89
CA TYR A 104 7.72 -16.10 -4.98
C TYR A 104 8.42 -17.43 -4.68
N TRP A 105 9.56 -17.38 -3.98
CA TRP A 105 10.16 -18.60 -3.42
C TRP A 105 9.23 -19.28 -2.44
N ALA A 106 8.62 -18.51 -1.51
CA ALA A 106 7.65 -19.02 -0.55
C ALA A 106 6.47 -19.70 -1.25
N ARG A 107 5.88 -19.05 -2.26
CA ARG A 107 4.79 -19.61 -3.07
C ARG A 107 5.20 -20.91 -3.75
N SER A 108 6.41 -20.98 -4.32
CA SER A 108 6.92 -22.19 -4.96
C SER A 108 7.06 -23.35 -3.96
N ARG A 109 7.54 -23.07 -2.74
CA ARG A 109 7.65 -24.10 -1.69
C ARG A 109 6.27 -24.58 -1.23
N VAL A 110 5.34 -23.65 -0.97
CA VAL A 110 3.97 -24.02 -0.58
C VAL A 110 3.31 -24.87 -1.67
N LEU A 111 3.47 -24.53 -2.95
CA LEU A 111 2.90 -25.31 -4.06
C LEU A 111 3.44 -26.74 -4.10
N GLU A 112 4.73 -26.93 -3.84
CA GLU A 112 5.35 -28.24 -3.78
C GLU A 112 4.72 -29.12 -2.67
N TYR A 113 4.57 -28.58 -1.47
CA TYR A 113 3.93 -29.28 -0.35
C TYR A 113 2.42 -29.48 -0.56
N LEU A 114 1.78 -28.50 -1.20
CA LEU A 114 0.35 -28.56 -1.50
C LEU A 114 0.00 -29.71 -2.45
N ASN A 115 0.82 -29.94 -3.47
CA ASN A 115 0.62 -31.05 -4.40
C ASN A 115 0.61 -32.41 -3.69
N ALA A 116 1.47 -32.59 -2.68
CA ALA A 116 1.48 -33.82 -1.87
C ALA A 116 0.30 -33.91 -0.89
N ALA A 117 -0.13 -32.77 -0.33
CA ALA A 117 -1.24 -32.70 0.60
C ALA A 117 -2.61 -32.85 -0.08
N ALA A 118 -2.78 -32.30 -1.29
CA ALA A 118 -4.02 -32.33 -2.06
C ALA A 118 -4.52 -33.75 -2.32
N ALA A 119 -3.62 -34.71 -2.53
CA ALA A 119 -3.96 -36.11 -2.75
C ALA A 119 -4.59 -36.81 -1.51
N ARG A 120 -4.54 -36.18 -0.35
CA ARG A 120 -5.10 -36.69 0.91
C ARG A 120 -6.42 -36.05 1.31
N LEU A 121 -6.85 -35.03 0.55
CA LEU A 121 -8.12 -34.36 0.79
C LEU A 121 -9.29 -35.22 0.30
N PRO A 122 -10.49 -35.01 0.87
CA PRO A 122 -11.69 -35.69 0.41
C PRO A 122 -12.07 -35.26 -1.01
N ASP A 123 -12.84 -36.12 -1.68
CA ASP A 123 -13.42 -35.80 -2.99
C ASP A 123 -14.26 -34.52 -2.90
N GLY A 124 -14.01 -33.59 -3.84
CA GLY A 124 -14.64 -32.26 -3.87
C GLY A 124 -13.88 -31.16 -3.14
N GLY A 125 -12.84 -31.47 -2.37
CA GLY A 125 -11.92 -30.47 -1.82
C GLY A 125 -10.86 -30.07 -2.85
N THR A 126 -10.91 -28.85 -3.39
CA THR A 126 -10.01 -28.35 -4.44
C THR A 126 -9.13 -27.23 -3.89
N PRO A 127 -7.90 -27.54 -3.46
CA PRO A 127 -7.00 -26.52 -2.92
C PRO A 127 -6.32 -25.72 -4.05
N ALA A 128 -6.25 -24.41 -3.89
CA ALA A 128 -5.56 -23.48 -4.78
C ALA A 128 -4.73 -22.47 -3.98
N LEU A 129 -3.65 -21.96 -4.60
CA LEU A 129 -2.96 -20.81 -4.04
C LEU A 129 -3.78 -19.55 -4.25
N GLY A 130 -3.91 -18.74 -3.20
CA GLY A 130 -4.43 -17.39 -3.29
C GLY A 130 -3.57 -16.48 -4.20
N PRO A 131 -3.99 -15.24 -4.43
CA PRO A 131 -3.25 -14.28 -5.25
C PRO A 131 -1.86 -13.98 -4.67
N ASP A 132 -0.95 -13.46 -5.48
CA ASP A 132 0.33 -12.91 -5.07
C ASP A 132 0.15 -11.47 -4.54
N ALA A 133 -0.76 -11.31 -3.60
CA ALA A 133 -1.16 -10.08 -2.96
C ALA A 133 -1.38 -10.28 -1.46
N THR A 134 -1.41 -9.19 -0.71
CA THR A 134 -1.77 -9.16 0.70
C THR A 134 -3.05 -8.34 0.90
N GLY A 135 -3.63 -8.34 2.11
CA GLY A 135 -4.78 -7.48 2.43
C GLY A 135 -4.48 -5.98 2.30
N VAL A 136 -3.23 -5.57 2.48
CA VAL A 136 -2.78 -4.18 2.24
C VAL A 136 -2.78 -3.84 0.75
N GLY A 137 -2.80 -4.82 -0.14
CA GLY A 137 -2.83 -4.65 -1.59
C GLY A 137 -4.19 -4.26 -2.18
N TRP A 138 -5.20 -4.01 -1.37
CA TRP A 138 -6.50 -3.48 -1.84
C TRP A 138 -6.35 -1.99 -2.15
N VAL A 139 -6.07 -1.66 -3.40
CA VAL A 139 -5.68 -0.30 -3.78
C VAL A 139 -6.79 0.52 -4.42
N TYR A 140 -7.78 -0.16 -5.01
CA TYR A 140 -8.91 0.49 -5.66
C TYR A 140 -10.17 -0.36 -5.53
N GLN A 141 -11.31 0.27 -5.21
CA GLN A 141 -12.61 -0.41 -5.13
C GLN A 141 -13.66 0.40 -5.88
N TYR A 142 -14.56 -0.31 -6.55
CA TYR A 142 -15.64 0.30 -7.32
C TYR A 142 -16.94 -0.47 -7.13
N ALA A 143 -18.05 0.22 -7.24
CA ALA A 143 -19.39 -0.34 -7.32
C ALA A 143 -19.89 -0.28 -8.76
N ILE A 144 -20.70 -1.27 -9.16
CA ILE A 144 -21.42 -1.26 -10.44
C ILE A 144 -22.89 -0.97 -10.13
N THR A 145 -23.40 0.11 -10.71
CA THR A 145 -24.77 0.57 -10.58
C THR A 145 -25.50 0.49 -11.93
N GLY A 146 -26.81 0.34 -11.91
CA GLY A 146 -27.62 0.31 -13.12
C GLY A 146 -29.11 0.28 -12.76
N GLU A 147 -29.87 1.28 -13.22
CA GLU A 147 -31.27 1.46 -12.85
C GLU A 147 -32.22 0.35 -13.35
N ASN A 148 -31.88 -0.29 -14.47
CA ASN A 148 -32.76 -1.25 -15.15
C ASN A 148 -32.27 -2.71 -15.06
N LEU A 149 -31.22 -2.98 -14.29
CA LEU A 149 -30.63 -4.31 -14.14
C LEU A 149 -30.84 -4.86 -12.73
N SER A 150 -31.11 -6.15 -12.65
CA SER A 150 -31.15 -6.86 -11.38
C SER A 150 -29.74 -7.02 -10.79
N LEU A 151 -29.64 -7.22 -9.48
CA LEU A 151 -28.36 -7.51 -8.81
C LEU A 151 -27.64 -8.74 -9.41
N ALA A 152 -28.39 -9.71 -9.95
CA ALA A 152 -27.82 -10.87 -10.62
C ALA A 152 -27.20 -10.52 -11.99
N GLU A 153 -27.75 -9.55 -12.70
CA GLU A 153 -27.20 -9.06 -13.96
C GLU A 153 -26.00 -8.18 -13.73
N LEU A 154 -26.06 -7.24 -12.77
CA LEU A 154 -24.90 -6.43 -12.35
C LEU A 154 -23.74 -7.34 -11.91
N ARG A 155 -24.04 -8.40 -11.14
CA ARG A 155 -23.02 -9.36 -10.74
C ARG A 155 -22.45 -10.14 -11.91
N SER A 156 -23.26 -10.50 -12.88
CA SER A 156 -22.78 -11.17 -14.09
C SER A 156 -21.88 -10.27 -14.92
N LEU A 157 -22.20 -8.97 -15.04
CA LEU A 157 -21.32 -7.99 -15.68
C LEU A 157 -19.99 -7.86 -14.92
N GLN A 158 -20.04 -7.78 -13.59
CA GLN A 158 -18.83 -7.75 -12.77
C GLN A 158 -17.96 -8.98 -13.01
N ASP A 159 -18.50 -10.18 -12.90
CA ASP A 159 -17.70 -11.41 -12.93
C ASP A 159 -17.16 -11.73 -14.33
N TRP A 160 -17.90 -11.42 -15.42
CA TRP A 160 -17.59 -11.87 -16.77
C TRP A 160 -17.10 -10.78 -17.72
N VAL A 161 -17.26 -9.51 -17.38
CA VAL A 161 -16.84 -8.37 -18.22
C VAL A 161 -15.84 -7.49 -17.47
N VAL A 162 -16.29 -6.86 -16.38
CA VAL A 162 -15.49 -5.83 -15.70
C VAL A 162 -14.26 -6.43 -15.03
N ARG A 163 -14.41 -7.52 -14.28
CA ARG A 163 -13.31 -8.21 -13.62
C ARG A 163 -12.22 -8.65 -14.60
N PHE A 164 -12.59 -9.25 -15.72
CA PHE A 164 -11.61 -9.69 -16.72
C PHE A 164 -10.91 -8.52 -17.40
N GLY A 165 -11.63 -7.44 -17.68
CA GLY A 165 -11.02 -6.22 -18.21
C GLY A 165 -10.01 -5.62 -17.25
N ALA A 166 -10.41 -5.34 -16.02
CA ALA A 166 -9.54 -4.76 -15.00
C ALA A 166 -8.35 -5.66 -14.62
N SER A 167 -8.51 -7.00 -14.69
CA SER A 167 -7.40 -7.95 -14.42
C SER A 167 -6.28 -7.91 -15.46
N ARG A 168 -6.47 -7.26 -16.62
CA ARG A 168 -5.41 -7.09 -17.63
C ARG A 168 -4.45 -5.97 -17.30
N ALA A 169 -4.82 -5.10 -16.38
CA ALA A 169 -3.99 -3.98 -15.98
C ALA A 169 -2.65 -4.47 -15.40
N GLU A 170 -1.56 -3.86 -15.83
CA GLU A 170 -0.22 -4.21 -15.35
C GLU A 170 -0.10 -3.96 -13.85
N GLY A 171 0.44 -4.94 -13.12
CA GLY A 171 0.62 -4.88 -11.68
C GLY A 171 -0.60 -5.33 -10.86
N VAL A 172 -1.73 -5.62 -11.49
CA VAL A 172 -2.90 -6.23 -10.82
C VAL A 172 -2.65 -7.73 -10.62
N SER A 173 -2.84 -8.20 -9.39
CA SER A 173 -2.77 -9.62 -9.03
C SER A 173 -4.12 -10.30 -9.23
N GLU A 174 -5.18 -9.67 -8.75
CA GLU A 174 -6.56 -10.18 -8.79
C GLU A 174 -7.54 -9.00 -8.78
N VAL A 175 -8.72 -9.23 -9.34
CA VAL A 175 -9.90 -8.38 -9.10
C VAL A 175 -10.95 -9.25 -8.41
N ALA A 176 -11.20 -9.00 -7.14
CA ALA A 176 -12.15 -9.74 -6.34
C ALA A 176 -13.56 -9.16 -6.46
N SER A 177 -14.57 -10.00 -6.55
CA SER A 177 -15.95 -9.57 -6.58
C SER A 177 -16.60 -9.68 -5.20
N VAL A 178 -17.46 -8.73 -4.85
CA VAL A 178 -18.30 -8.75 -3.65
C VAL A 178 -19.68 -8.17 -3.95
N GLY A 179 -20.70 -8.58 -3.21
CA GLY A 179 -22.10 -8.14 -3.42
C GLY A 179 -22.75 -8.78 -4.65
N GLY A 180 -23.99 -8.36 -4.93
CA GLY A 180 -24.81 -8.94 -5.97
C GLY A 180 -25.15 -10.42 -5.76
N PHE A 181 -25.74 -11.05 -6.77
CA PHE A 181 -26.10 -12.48 -6.76
C PHE A 181 -25.44 -13.21 -7.91
N VAL A 182 -24.77 -14.32 -7.63
CA VAL A 182 -24.40 -15.27 -8.68
C VAL A 182 -25.63 -16.09 -9.06
N LYS A 183 -25.95 -16.15 -10.35
CA LYS A 183 -27.09 -16.94 -10.86
C LYS A 183 -26.83 -18.43 -10.70
N GLN A 184 -27.81 -19.14 -10.16
CA GLN A 184 -27.78 -20.59 -9.99
C GLN A 184 -29.02 -21.22 -10.55
N TYR A 185 -28.90 -22.28 -11.34
CA TYR A 185 -30.02 -23.09 -11.77
C TYR A 185 -30.42 -24.04 -10.64
N SER A 186 -31.64 -23.88 -10.13
CA SER A 186 -32.18 -24.71 -9.07
C SER A 186 -33.18 -25.71 -9.64
N VAL A 187 -32.99 -26.99 -9.32
CA VAL A 187 -33.90 -28.07 -9.63
C VAL A 187 -34.59 -28.53 -8.36
N THR A 188 -35.77 -27.99 -8.09
CA THR A 188 -36.57 -28.33 -6.91
C THR A 188 -37.48 -29.50 -7.22
N VAL A 189 -37.15 -30.67 -6.71
CA VAL A 189 -37.87 -31.92 -6.98
C VAL A 189 -39.16 -32.04 -6.19
N ASP A 190 -40.18 -32.69 -6.78
CA ASP A 190 -41.40 -33.06 -6.11
C ASP A 190 -41.34 -34.55 -5.70
N PRO A 191 -41.20 -34.88 -4.41
CA PRO A 191 -41.08 -36.28 -3.97
C PRO A 191 -42.31 -37.17 -4.29
N VAL A 192 -43.49 -36.55 -4.41
CA VAL A 192 -44.73 -37.31 -4.73
C VAL A 192 -44.70 -37.71 -6.19
N ARG A 193 -44.38 -36.77 -7.10
CA ARG A 193 -44.25 -37.03 -8.51
C ARG A 193 -43.11 -37.99 -8.83
N MET A 194 -41.95 -37.83 -8.17
CA MET A 194 -40.81 -38.74 -8.30
C MET A 194 -41.24 -40.19 -7.96
N ARG A 195 -41.92 -40.37 -6.81
CA ARG A 195 -42.39 -41.69 -6.38
C ARG A 195 -43.42 -42.29 -7.36
N ALA A 196 -44.34 -41.48 -7.85
CA ALA A 196 -45.33 -41.91 -8.83
C ALA A 196 -44.69 -42.40 -10.14
N GLN A 197 -43.56 -41.81 -10.54
CA GLN A 197 -42.83 -42.17 -11.77
C GLN A 197 -41.69 -43.15 -11.54
N GLY A 198 -41.44 -43.56 -10.28
CA GLY A 198 -40.35 -44.46 -9.91
C GLY A 198 -38.97 -43.90 -10.19
N ILE A 199 -38.79 -42.58 -10.03
CA ILE A 199 -37.52 -41.85 -10.27
C ILE A 199 -36.85 -41.54 -8.91
N THR A 200 -35.53 -41.74 -8.81
CA THR A 200 -34.73 -41.43 -7.65
C THR A 200 -33.94 -40.12 -7.82
N LEU A 201 -33.46 -39.54 -6.74
CA LEU A 201 -32.54 -38.37 -6.81
C LEU A 201 -31.26 -38.70 -7.57
N SER A 202 -30.74 -39.92 -7.42
CA SER A 202 -29.57 -40.40 -8.16
C SER A 202 -29.82 -40.40 -9.69
N ASP A 203 -31.02 -40.81 -10.13
CA ASP A 203 -31.36 -40.81 -11.54
C ASP A 203 -31.37 -39.36 -12.10
N ILE A 204 -31.93 -38.42 -11.32
CA ILE A 204 -31.93 -37.00 -11.69
C ILE A 204 -30.52 -36.45 -11.79
N GLY A 205 -29.71 -36.66 -10.76
CA GLY A 205 -28.30 -36.17 -10.73
C GLY A 205 -27.51 -36.73 -11.93
N LYS A 206 -27.65 -38.03 -12.20
CA LYS A 206 -26.98 -38.68 -13.32
C LYS A 206 -27.46 -38.12 -14.66
N ALA A 207 -28.79 -37.99 -14.86
CA ALA A 207 -29.34 -37.45 -16.10
C ALA A 207 -28.87 -36.01 -16.39
N ILE A 208 -28.83 -35.14 -15.37
CA ILE A 208 -28.31 -33.77 -15.52
C ILE A 208 -26.83 -33.78 -15.90
N SER A 209 -26.02 -34.59 -15.22
CA SER A 209 -24.56 -34.69 -15.47
C SER A 209 -24.27 -35.21 -16.90
N GLU A 210 -25.02 -36.20 -17.37
CA GLU A 210 -24.83 -36.79 -18.68
C GLU A 210 -25.40 -35.95 -19.84
N SER A 211 -26.33 -35.02 -19.54
CA SER A 211 -26.99 -34.19 -20.55
C SER A 211 -26.28 -32.87 -20.85
N ASN A 212 -25.31 -32.47 -20.05
CA ASN A 212 -24.61 -31.18 -20.21
C ASN A 212 -23.20 -31.38 -20.77
N MET A 213 -23.09 -31.93 -21.97
CA MET A 213 -21.78 -32.07 -22.61
C MET A 213 -21.88 -32.02 -24.14
N ASP A 214 -20.91 -31.37 -24.76
CA ASP A 214 -20.68 -31.47 -26.19
C ASP A 214 -19.77 -32.66 -26.51
N THR A 215 -20.01 -33.32 -27.62
CA THR A 215 -19.14 -34.38 -28.08
C THR A 215 -18.61 -34.08 -29.47
N GLY A 216 -17.31 -34.27 -29.69
CA GLY A 216 -16.71 -34.21 -31.02
C GLY A 216 -17.04 -35.47 -31.80
N GLY A 217 -17.44 -35.30 -33.05
CA GLY A 217 -17.61 -36.38 -34.02
C GLY A 217 -16.43 -36.47 -34.97
N ARG A 218 -16.57 -37.27 -36.01
CA ARG A 218 -15.61 -37.35 -37.11
C ARG A 218 -15.82 -36.24 -38.12
N THR A 219 -14.86 -36.03 -38.98
CA THR A 219 -15.03 -35.25 -40.20
C THR A 219 -15.75 -36.09 -41.25
N VAL A 220 -16.59 -35.42 -42.03
CA VAL A 220 -17.30 -35.98 -43.17
C VAL A 220 -16.84 -35.23 -44.40
N GLU A 221 -16.29 -35.95 -45.38
CA GLU A 221 -15.94 -35.40 -46.68
C GLU A 221 -17.15 -35.46 -47.61
N LEU A 222 -17.56 -34.31 -48.12
CA LEU A 222 -18.61 -34.17 -49.10
C LEU A 222 -18.04 -33.43 -50.32
N SER A 223 -17.73 -34.17 -51.37
CA SER A 223 -17.06 -33.64 -52.56
C SER A 223 -15.69 -33.02 -52.20
N GLU A 224 -15.52 -31.75 -52.43
CA GLU A 224 -14.27 -31.00 -52.17
C GLU A 224 -14.19 -30.39 -50.78
N PHE A 225 -15.20 -30.57 -49.91
CA PHE A 225 -15.31 -29.95 -48.60
C PHE A 225 -15.31 -30.98 -47.49
N GLU A 226 -14.61 -30.64 -46.42
CA GLU A 226 -14.59 -31.36 -45.15
C GLU A 226 -15.52 -30.69 -44.16
N PHE A 227 -16.40 -31.43 -43.53
CA PHE A 227 -17.33 -30.96 -42.51
C PHE A 227 -17.03 -31.65 -41.18
N MET A 228 -16.91 -30.86 -40.12
CA MET A 228 -16.77 -31.38 -38.75
C MET A 228 -18.16 -31.70 -38.19
N VAL A 229 -18.32 -32.90 -37.68
CA VAL A 229 -19.55 -33.29 -36.97
C VAL A 229 -19.37 -32.98 -35.51
N ARG A 230 -20.29 -32.25 -34.93
CA ARG A 230 -20.34 -31.90 -33.51
C ARG A 230 -21.69 -32.25 -32.93
N GLY A 231 -21.73 -33.07 -31.90
CA GLY A 231 -22.90 -33.27 -31.06
C GLY A 231 -23.03 -32.08 -30.09
N ARG A 232 -24.08 -31.25 -30.29
CA ARG A 232 -24.35 -30.09 -29.42
C ARG A 232 -25.24 -30.55 -28.26
N GLY A 233 -24.73 -30.50 -27.03
CA GLY A 233 -25.43 -30.97 -25.84
C GLY A 233 -25.31 -30.04 -24.64
N TYR A 234 -24.69 -28.86 -24.79
CA TYR A 234 -24.68 -27.88 -23.70
C TYR A 234 -26.08 -27.29 -23.51
N LEU A 235 -26.50 -27.26 -22.24
CA LEU A 235 -27.77 -26.70 -21.82
C LEU A 235 -27.66 -25.16 -21.81
N ALA A 236 -28.60 -24.49 -22.50
CA ALA A 236 -28.57 -23.03 -22.62
C ALA A 236 -29.48 -22.32 -21.61
N GLY A 237 -30.42 -23.03 -20.98
CA GLY A 237 -31.35 -22.41 -20.05
C GLY A 237 -32.25 -23.37 -19.31
N THR A 238 -33.22 -22.82 -18.58
CA THR A 238 -34.16 -23.58 -17.75
C THR A 238 -35.04 -24.51 -18.57
N GLU A 239 -35.38 -24.15 -19.82
CA GLU A 239 -36.18 -24.97 -20.70
C GLU A 239 -35.43 -26.23 -21.14
N ASP A 240 -34.16 -26.10 -21.53
CA ASP A 240 -33.32 -27.24 -21.90
C ASP A 240 -33.14 -28.20 -20.73
N ILE A 241 -32.88 -27.65 -19.53
CA ILE A 241 -32.77 -28.42 -18.29
C ILE A 241 -34.09 -29.16 -18.03
N GLY A 242 -35.23 -28.48 -18.19
CA GLY A 242 -36.54 -29.06 -17.99
C GLY A 242 -36.85 -30.20 -18.97
N ASN A 243 -36.31 -30.15 -20.17
CA ASN A 243 -36.52 -31.15 -21.23
C ASN A 243 -35.57 -32.35 -21.15
N ILE A 244 -34.64 -32.39 -20.17
CA ILE A 244 -33.79 -33.56 -19.92
C ILE A 244 -34.68 -34.78 -19.68
N THR A 245 -34.53 -35.84 -20.49
CA THR A 245 -35.28 -37.10 -20.35
C THR A 245 -34.65 -37.94 -19.24
N LEU A 246 -35.42 -38.22 -18.18
CA LEU A 246 -35.01 -39.06 -17.06
C LEU A 246 -35.21 -40.55 -17.35
N ARG A 247 -36.32 -40.88 -18.01
CA ARG A 247 -36.73 -42.24 -18.29
C ARG A 247 -37.74 -42.25 -19.45
N SER A 248 -37.85 -43.38 -20.16
CA SER A 248 -38.91 -43.60 -21.10
C SER A 248 -39.76 -44.80 -20.66
N ILE A 249 -41.09 -44.65 -20.61
CA ILE A 249 -42.04 -45.69 -20.25
C ILE A 249 -42.99 -45.86 -21.43
N GLY A 250 -43.00 -47.05 -22.04
CA GLY A 250 -43.86 -47.32 -23.19
C GLY A 250 -43.63 -46.41 -24.40
N GLY A 251 -42.41 -45.87 -24.56
CA GLY A 251 -42.06 -44.94 -25.62
C GLY A 251 -42.38 -43.47 -25.31
N VAL A 252 -42.94 -43.17 -24.13
CA VAL A 252 -43.23 -41.79 -23.69
C VAL A 252 -42.09 -41.34 -22.77
N PRO A 253 -41.39 -40.26 -23.11
CA PRO A 253 -40.33 -39.71 -22.26
C PRO A 253 -40.93 -39.05 -21.00
N ILE A 254 -40.33 -39.31 -19.85
CA ILE A 254 -40.55 -38.55 -18.61
C ILE A 254 -39.39 -37.58 -18.49
N ASN A 255 -39.71 -36.30 -18.59
CA ASN A 255 -38.72 -35.23 -18.53
C ASN A 255 -38.56 -34.70 -17.12
N LEU A 256 -37.46 -34.00 -16.85
CA LEU A 256 -37.16 -33.43 -15.54
C LEU A 256 -38.26 -32.45 -15.07
N LYS A 257 -38.83 -31.65 -15.95
CA LYS A 257 -39.96 -30.74 -15.66
C LYS A 257 -41.24 -31.46 -15.15
N ASP A 258 -41.39 -32.76 -15.42
CA ASP A 258 -42.55 -33.53 -14.96
C ASP A 258 -42.47 -33.87 -13.48
N VAL A 259 -41.24 -33.88 -12.91
CA VAL A 259 -40.98 -34.27 -11.52
C VAL A 259 -40.29 -33.17 -10.72
N ALA A 260 -39.90 -32.04 -11.36
CA ALA A 260 -39.21 -30.95 -10.71
C ALA A 260 -39.64 -29.59 -11.29
N ARG A 261 -39.39 -28.52 -10.51
CA ARG A 261 -39.47 -27.14 -10.93
C ARG A 261 -38.05 -26.63 -11.14
N ILE A 262 -37.79 -25.99 -12.28
CA ILE A 262 -36.51 -25.47 -12.68
C ILE A 262 -36.61 -23.95 -12.68
N GLU A 263 -35.73 -23.29 -11.87
CA GLU A 263 -35.75 -21.83 -11.72
C GLU A 263 -34.31 -21.29 -11.65
N ILE A 264 -34.14 -20.03 -12.00
CA ILE A 264 -32.91 -19.30 -11.71
C ILE A 264 -33.08 -18.65 -10.33
N VAL A 265 -32.22 -18.98 -9.41
CA VAL A 265 -32.23 -18.48 -8.04
C VAL A 265 -30.85 -17.89 -7.66
N PRO A 266 -30.77 -17.02 -6.65
CA PRO A 266 -29.48 -16.61 -6.11
C PRO A 266 -28.71 -17.81 -5.54
N SER A 267 -27.41 -17.91 -5.85
CA SER A 267 -26.54 -18.84 -5.13
C SER A 267 -26.35 -18.39 -3.68
N GLU A 268 -25.91 -19.30 -2.83
CA GLU A 268 -25.56 -18.97 -1.46
C GLU A 268 -24.41 -17.95 -1.45
N ARG A 269 -24.58 -16.83 -0.76
CA ARG A 269 -23.59 -15.76 -0.68
C ARG A 269 -23.16 -15.51 0.78
N ARG A 270 -21.93 -15.08 0.94
CA ARG A 270 -21.32 -14.75 2.25
C ARG A 270 -20.74 -13.34 2.26
N GLY A 271 -21.00 -12.55 1.23
CA GLY A 271 -20.57 -11.16 1.13
C GLY A 271 -21.65 -10.31 0.48
N ILE A 272 -21.83 -9.12 1.04
CA ILE A 272 -22.79 -8.10 0.61
C ILE A 272 -22.02 -6.81 0.36
N ALA A 273 -22.45 -6.03 -0.62
CA ALA A 273 -21.98 -4.66 -0.83
C ALA A 273 -23.18 -3.73 -0.97
N GLU A 274 -23.08 -2.54 -0.43
CA GLU A 274 -24.13 -1.53 -0.39
C GLU A 274 -23.54 -0.15 -0.71
N LEU A 275 -24.31 0.73 -1.32
CA LEU A 275 -23.88 2.07 -1.68
C LEU A 275 -24.88 3.13 -1.19
N ASN A 276 -24.41 4.09 -0.38
CA ASN A 276 -25.14 5.27 0.11
C ASN A 276 -26.43 5.01 0.92
N GLY A 277 -26.68 3.78 1.36
CA GLY A 277 -27.96 3.42 1.97
C GLY A 277 -29.11 3.29 0.97
N GLU A 278 -28.82 3.30 -0.34
CA GLU A 278 -29.82 3.23 -1.40
C GLU A 278 -30.15 1.79 -1.80
N GLY A 279 -29.24 0.86 -1.56
CA GLY A 279 -29.44 -0.56 -1.81
C GLY A 279 -28.16 -1.32 -2.11
N GLU A 280 -28.31 -2.64 -2.26
CA GLU A 280 -27.22 -3.52 -2.58
C GLU A 280 -26.70 -3.29 -4.01
N VAL A 281 -25.37 -3.43 -4.17
CA VAL A 281 -24.67 -3.31 -5.45
C VAL A 281 -23.76 -4.51 -5.69
N ALA A 282 -23.32 -4.70 -6.94
CA ALA A 282 -22.17 -5.54 -7.26
C ALA A 282 -20.90 -4.65 -7.22
N SER A 283 -19.80 -5.17 -6.71
CA SER A 283 -18.58 -4.41 -6.52
C SER A 283 -17.34 -5.23 -6.89
N GLY A 284 -16.28 -4.53 -7.28
CA GLY A 284 -14.96 -5.09 -7.54
C GLY A 284 -13.89 -4.45 -6.69
N ILE A 285 -12.96 -5.26 -6.24
CA ILE A 285 -11.79 -4.86 -5.43
C ILE A 285 -10.55 -5.22 -6.23
N VAL A 286 -9.73 -4.22 -6.57
CA VAL A 286 -8.48 -4.39 -7.30
C VAL A 286 -7.35 -4.62 -6.29
N LEU A 287 -6.69 -5.78 -6.41
CA LEU A 287 -5.55 -6.17 -5.59
C LEU A 287 -4.25 -5.98 -6.36
N GLN A 288 -3.35 -5.17 -5.82
CA GLN A 288 -2.02 -5.03 -6.39
C GLN A 288 -1.13 -6.24 -6.07
N ARG A 289 -0.23 -6.53 -6.97
CA ARG A 289 0.82 -7.54 -6.82
C ARG A 289 1.86 -7.09 -5.81
N VAL A 290 2.36 -8.03 -5.00
CA VAL A 290 3.43 -7.73 -4.03
C VAL A 290 4.62 -7.07 -4.74
N GLY A 291 5.06 -5.90 -4.23
CA GLY A 291 6.18 -5.13 -4.77
C GLY A 291 5.86 -4.26 -5.99
N ALA A 292 4.61 -4.24 -6.48
CA ALA A 292 4.18 -3.31 -7.51
C ALA A 292 4.06 -1.87 -6.96
N ASN A 293 4.14 -0.88 -7.86
CA ASN A 293 3.88 0.52 -7.51
C ASN A 293 2.36 0.76 -7.45
N ALA A 294 1.85 1.14 -6.29
CA ALA A 294 0.41 1.33 -6.07
C ALA A 294 -0.22 2.36 -7.02
N LEU A 295 0.44 3.50 -7.24
CA LEU A 295 -0.06 4.53 -8.16
C LEU A 295 -0.16 4.02 -9.59
N ASP A 296 0.89 3.37 -10.11
CA ASP A 296 0.90 2.84 -11.47
C ASP A 296 -0.21 1.78 -11.65
N VAL A 297 -0.39 0.91 -10.64
CA VAL A 297 -1.43 -0.13 -10.67
C VAL A 297 -2.83 0.49 -10.68
N ILE A 298 -3.07 1.52 -9.88
CA ILE A 298 -4.36 2.23 -9.84
C ILE A 298 -4.63 2.92 -11.17
N GLU A 299 -3.64 3.64 -11.73
CA GLU A 299 -3.78 4.31 -13.02
C GLU A 299 -4.06 3.31 -14.16
N ASN A 300 -3.31 2.21 -14.21
CA ASN A 300 -3.51 1.16 -15.19
C ASN A 300 -4.90 0.51 -15.04
N ALA A 301 -5.34 0.25 -13.79
CA ALA A 301 -6.65 -0.33 -13.53
C ALA A 301 -7.79 0.62 -13.95
N LYS A 302 -7.67 1.92 -13.64
CA LYS A 302 -8.64 2.93 -14.09
C LYS A 302 -8.72 3.01 -15.62
N ALA A 303 -7.57 3.02 -16.31
CA ALA A 303 -7.53 3.05 -17.76
C ALA A 303 -8.22 1.82 -18.39
N GLU A 304 -7.99 0.62 -17.86
CA GLU A 304 -8.69 -0.59 -18.32
C GLU A 304 -10.19 -0.56 -17.98
N LEU A 305 -10.58 -0.04 -16.81
CA LEU A 305 -11.98 0.13 -16.43
C LEU A 305 -12.70 1.12 -17.37
N ASP A 306 -12.05 2.22 -17.76
CA ASP A 306 -12.60 3.18 -18.74
C ASP A 306 -12.84 2.53 -20.11
N VAL A 307 -11.95 1.65 -20.54
CA VAL A 307 -12.14 0.87 -21.78
C VAL A 307 -13.33 -0.08 -21.65
N VAL A 308 -13.44 -0.76 -20.52
CA VAL A 308 -14.56 -1.69 -20.24
C VAL A 308 -15.89 -0.94 -20.15
N ALA A 309 -15.92 0.22 -19.51
CA ALA A 309 -17.13 1.03 -19.36
C ALA A 309 -17.80 1.34 -20.69
N GLN A 310 -17.01 1.54 -21.76
CA GLN A 310 -17.54 1.76 -23.12
C GLN A 310 -18.28 0.55 -23.71
N SER A 311 -18.07 -0.64 -23.15
CA SER A 311 -18.70 -1.89 -23.61
C SER A 311 -19.90 -2.32 -22.77
N LEU A 312 -20.16 -1.61 -21.66
CA LEU A 312 -21.28 -1.90 -20.77
C LEU A 312 -22.61 -1.45 -21.39
N PRO A 313 -23.74 -2.07 -21.00
CA PRO A 313 -25.07 -1.61 -21.40
C PRO A 313 -25.32 -0.15 -20.99
N GLU A 314 -26.17 0.55 -21.75
CA GLU A 314 -26.58 1.91 -21.45
C GLU A 314 -27.22 2.03 -20.05
N GLY A 315 -26.78 2.99 -19.26
CA GLY A 315 -27.26 3.21 -17.88
C GLY A 315 -26.56 2.33 -16.82
N VAL A 316 -25.47 1.64 -17.18
CA VAL A 316 -24.60 0.95 -16.22
C VAL A 316 -23.33 1.77 -16.01
N ASP A 317 -23.06 2.11 -14.77
CA ASP A 317 -21.90 2.92 -14.37
C ASP A 317 -20.96 2.17 -13.42
N ILE A 318 -19.66 2.45 -13.56
CA ILE A 318 -18.62 2.02 -12.62
C ILE A 318 -18.31 3.21 -11.73
N VAL A 319 -18.71 3.13 -10.46
CA VAL A 319 -18.57 4.21 -9.47
C VAL A 319 -17.40 3.92 -8.55
N PRO A 320 -16.34 4.75 -8.52
CA PRO A 320 -15.25 4.61 -7.54
C PRO A 320 -15.79 4.77 -6.11
N VAL A 321 -15.40 3.85 -5.21
CA VAL A 321 -15.81 3.90 -3.79
C VAL A 321 -14.62 3.97 -2.85
N TYR A 322 -13.45 3.54 -3.30
CA TYR A 322 -12.17 3.73 -2.62
C TYR A 322 -11.04 3.87 -3.63
N ASP A 323 -10.24 4.88 -3.44
CA ASP A 323 -9.09 5.18 -4.30
C ASP A 323 -7.88 5.54 -3.44
N ARG A 324 -6.93 4.61 -3.35
CA ARG A 324 -5.71 4.82 -2.56
C ARG A 324 -4.78 5.88 -3.16
N SER A 325 -4.96 6.23 -4.43
CA SER A 325 -4.15 7.29 -5.05
C SER A 325 -4.36 8.64 -4.37
N ASP A 326 -5.56 8.93 -3.87
CA ASP A 326 -5.86 10.18 -3.16
C ASP A 326 -5.00 10.30 -1.89
N LEU A 327 -4.91 9.22 -1.11
CA LEU A 327 -4.04 9.08 0.05
C LEU A 327 -2.57 9.33 -0.30
N ILE A 328 -2.08 8.66 -1.34
CA ILE A 328 -0.69 8.74 -1.77
C ILE A 328 -0.35 10.15 -2.26
N LEU A 329 -1.22 10.76 -3.07
CA LEU A 329 -1.02 12.09 -3.62
C LEU A 329 -1.07 13.17 -2.54
N SER A 330 -2.00 13.08 -1.59
CA SER A 330 -2.07 13.98 -0.43
C SER A 330 -0.81 13.90 0.43
N ALA A 331 -0.32 12.68 0.69
CA ALA A 331 0.93 12.49 1.42
C ALA A 331 2.13 13.11 0.70
N ILE A 332 2.21 12.95 -0.63
CA ILE A 332 3.26 13.55 -1.46
C ILE A 332 3.18 15.08 -1.43
N GLU A 333 1.99 15.66 -1.58
CA GLU A 333 1.84 17.13 -1.60
C GLU A 333 2.15 17.76 -0.24
N THR A 334 1.67 17.15 0.85
CA THR A 334 2.01 17.58 2.22
C THR A 334 3.52 17.58 2.43
N LEU A 335 4.18 16.52 2.00
CA LEU A 335 5.62 16.42 2.14
C LEU A 335 6.36 17.45 1.27
N LYS A 336 5.99 17.58 0.01
CA LYS A 336 6.57 18.55 -0.92
C LYS A 336 6.45 19.98 -0.35
N THR A 337 5.29 20.31 0.22
CA THR A 337 5.06 21.60 0.88
C THR A 337 5.96 21.75 2.09
N THR A 338 6.02 20.76 2.98
CA THR A 338 6.90 20.77 4.16
C THR A 338 8.37 20.90 3.78
N LEU A 339 8.86 20.13 2.81
CA LEU A 339 10.24 20.22 2.34
C LEU A 339 10.56 21.59 1.74
N LEU A 340 9.62 22.20 1.02
CA LEU A 340 9.78 23.54 0.46
C LEU A 340 9.81 24.59 1.58
N GLU A 341 8.90 24.52 2.53
CA GLU A 341 8.85 25.43 3.69
C GLU A 341 10.12 25.33 4.55
N GLU A 342 10.55 24.12 4.90
CA GLU A 342 11.78 23.89 5.63
C GLU A 342 12.99 24.46 4.88
N SER A 343 13.10 24.19 3.58
CA SER A 343 14.17 24.72 2.75
C SER A 343 14.17 26.25 2.76
N LEU A 344 13.01 26.88 2.50
CA LEU A 344 12.89 28.34 2.50
C LEU A 344 13.21 28.99 3.84
N VAL A 345 12.76 28.38 4.96
CA VAL A 345 13.08 28.89 6.31
C VAL A 345 14.56 28.80 6.57
N VAL A 346 15.20 27.66 6.28
CA VAL A 346 16.64 27.48 6.50
C VAL A 346 17.46 28.41 5.62
N GLU A 347 17.07 28.56 4.34
CA GLU A 347 17.71 29.50 3.41
C GLU A 347 17.57 30.94 3.89
N GLY A 348 16.37 31.33 4.32
CA GLY A 348 16.09 32.66 4.87
C GLY A 348 16.95 32.96 6.09
N VAL A 349 17.02 32.02 7.05
CA VAL A 349 17.87 32.12 8.23
C VAL A 349 19.35 32.23 7.84
N THR A 350 19.81 31.38 6.92
CA THR A 350 21.19 31.39 6.45
C THR A 350 21.57 32.75 5.80
N ILE A 351 20.69 33.31 4.97
CA ILE A 351 20.90 34.63 4.36
C ILE A 351 20.95 35.74 5.41
N ILE A 352 20.05 35.71 6.41
CA ILE A 352 19.97 36.70 7.50
C ILE A 352 21.25 36.67 8.34
N PHE A 353 21.77 35.50 8.67
CA PHE A 353 22.96 35.34 9.50
C PHE A 353 24.26 35.63 8.74
N LEU A 354 24.38 35.20 7.48
CA LEU A 354 25.58 35.41 6.68
C LEU A 354 25.60 36.78 5.99
N LEU A 355 24.44 37.42 5.78
CA LEU A 355 24.27 38.65 4.96
C LEU A 355 24.99 38.58 3.61
N HIS A 356 25.11 37.37 3.05
CA HIS A 356 25.81 37.11 1.79
C HIS A 356 25.10 36.02 0.97
N VAL A 357 24.18 36.45 0.12
CA VAL A 357 23.30 35.53 -0.68
C VAL A 357 24.11 34.53 -1.51
N ARG A 358 25.26 34.94 -2.09
CA ARG A 358 26.10 34.02 -2.88
C ARG A 358 26.66 32.87 -2.04
N SER A 359 27.00 33.12 -0.78
CA SER A 359 27.46 32.05 0.10
C SER A 359 26.34 31.11 0.51
N ALA A 360 25.12 31.62 0.67
CA ALA A 360 23.94 30.79 0.96
C ALA A 360 23.66 29.80 -0.17
N LEU A 361 23.94 30.16 -1.44
CA LEU A 361 23.79 29.24 -2.58
C LEU A 361 24.58 27.92 -2.42
N VAL A 362 25.65 27.90 -1.63
CA VAL A 362 26.40 26.66 -1.37
C VAL A 362 25.54 25.65 -0.60
N ALA A 363 24.86 26.12 0.45
CA ALA A 363 23.96 25.28 1.25
C ALA A 363 22.71 24.88 0.45
N ILE A 364 22.15 25.85 -0.31
CA ILE A 364 20.98 25.65 -1.17
C ILE A 364 21.22 24.55 -2.23
N ILE A 365 22.40 24.51 -2.85
CA ILE A 365 22.74 23.50 -3.87
C ILE A 365 23.07 22.14 -3.24
N MET A 366 23.71 22.14 -2.07
CA MET A 366 24.10 20.89 -1.40
C MET A 366 22.89 20.03 -1.05
N LEU A 367 21.81 20.66 -0.56
CA LEU A 367 20.63 19.96 -0.07
C LEU A 367 19.96 19.07 -1.12
N PRO A 368 19.51 19.58 -2.28
CA PRO A 368 18.87 18.73 -3.30
C PRO A 368 19.83 17.65 -3.84
N VAL A 369 21.13 17.93 -3.94
CA VAL A 369 22.10 16.91 -4.37
C VAL A 369 22.20 15.78 -3.37
N GLY A 370 22.22 16.09 -2.07
CA GLY A 370 22.24 15.08 -0.99
C GLY A 370 20.97 14.22 -0.99
N LEU A 371 19.81 14.84 -1.19
CA LEU A 371 18.53 14.12 -1.31
C LEU A 371 18.50 13.19 -2.54
N LEU A 372 18.96 13.66 -3.68
CA LEU A 372 19.06 12.86 -4.90
C LEU A 372 20.00 11.66 -4.74
N MET A 373 21.08 11.81 -3.97
CA MET A 373 21.94 10.69 -3.59
C MET A 373 21.20 9.66 -2.74
N ALA A 374 20.41 10.12 -1.76
CA ALA A 374 19.61 9.24 -0.92
C ALA A 374 18.55 8.47 -1.74
N PHE A 375 17.83 9.13 -2.64
CA PHE A 375 16.89 8.47 -3.56
C PHE A 375 17.58 7.46 -4.47
N THR A 376 18.81 7.76 -4.92
CA THR A 376 19.59 6.81 -5.71
C THR A 376 19.90 5.56 -4.90
N ALA A 377 20.36 5.72 -3.65
CA ALA A 377 20.65 4.58 -2.78
C ALA A 377 19.38 3.76 -2.48
N MET A 378 18.24 4.40 -2.21
CA MET A 378 16.96 3.74 -2.01
C MET A 378 16.57 2.87 -3.22
N LYS A 379 16.65 3.44 -4.43
CA LYS A 379 16.31 2.71 -5.67
C LYS A 379 17.16 1.47 -5.86
N PHE A 380 18.48 1.57 -5.66
CA PHE A 380 19.39 0.43 -5.81
C PHE A 380 19.19 -0.66 -4.75
N LEU A 381 18.68 -0.31 -3.57
CA LEU A 381 18.38 -1.25 -2.49
C LEU A 381 16.92 -1.73 -2.50
N GLY A 382 16.11 -1.30 -3.46
CA GLY A 382 14.71 -1.71 -3.57
C GLY A 382 13.79 -1.13 -2.47
N ILE A 383 14.17 0.01 -1.86
CA ILE A 383 13.40 0.68 -0.82
C ILE A 383 12.48 1.71 -1.49
N GLY A 384 11.15 1.54 -1.32
CA GLY A 384 10.14 2.47 -1.84
C GLY A 384 10.08 3.80 -1.06
N ALA A 385 9.51 4.83 -1.69
CA ALA A 385 9.17 6.07 -1.03
C ALA A 385 7.79 5.94 -0.35
N ASN A 386 7.70 6.37 0.89
CA ASN A 386 6.47 6.43 1.66
C ASN A 386 6.59 7.52 2.73
N ILE A 387 5.50 7.80 3.45
CA ILE A 387 5.48 8.86 4.46
C ILE A 387 6.60 8.74 5.50
N MET A 388 6.98 7.51 5.87
CA MET A 388 8.06 7.24 6.81
C MET A 388 9.44 7.56 6.21
N SER A 389 9.69 7.13 4.98
CA SER A 389 10.95 7.41 4.28
C SER A 389 11.14 8.91 4.04
N LEU A 390 10.05 9.58 3.71
CA LEU A 390 10.04 11.01 3.45
C LEU A 390 10.19 11.82 4.75
N GLY A 391 9.59 11.36 5.85
CA GLY A 391 9.85 11.90 7.20
C GLY A 391 11.31 11.76 7.62
N GLY A 392 11.97 10.66 7.25
CA GLY A 392 13.41 10.47 7.44
C GLY A 392 14.26 11.52 6.71
N ILE A 393 13.84 11.92 5.51
CA ILE A 393 14.47 13.00 4.74
C ILE A 393 14.28 14.35 5.44
N ALA A 394 13.05 14.71 5.84
CA ALA A 394 12.75 15.94 6.53
C ALA A 394 13.64 16.12 7.77
N ILE A 395 13.76 15.08 8.60
CA ILE A 395 14.65 15.09 9.76
C ILE A 395 16.13 15.27 9.37
N ALA A 396 16.55 14.77 8.20
CA ALA A 396 17.95 14.88 7.77
C ALA A 396 18.32 16.28 7.25
N ILE A 397 17.37 17.04 6.69
CA ILE A 397 17.61 18.35 6.05
C ILE A 397 18.36 19.32 6.98
N GLY A 398 17.88 19.51 8.20
CA GLY A 398 18.51 20.41 9.17
C GLY A 398 19.97 20.07 9.43
N ALA A 399 20.28 18.80 9.67
CA ALA A 399 21.64 18.35 9.94
C ALA A 399 22.54 18.39 8.69
N MET A 400 21.98 18.18 7.50
CA MET A 400 22.73 18.28 6.24
C MET A 400 23.22 19.69 5.96
N ILE A 401 22.35 20.69 6.18
CA ILE A 401 22.67 22.09 5.91
C ILE A 401 23.69 22.64 6.91
N ASP A 402 23.63 22.18 8.16
CA ASP A 402 24.52 22.65 9.24
C ASP A 402 26.00 22.50 8.88
N ALA A 403 26.37 21.38 8.27
CA ALA A 403 27.73 21.15 7.78
C ALA A 403 28.21 22.20 6.76
N ALA A 404 27.33 22.58 5.82
CA ALA A 404 27.66 23.62 4.83
C ALA A 404 27.75 25.01 5.49
N ILE A 405 26.83 25.33 6.39
CA ILE A 405 26.78 26.64 7.06
C ILE A 405 28.06 26.86 7.91
N VAL A 406 28.44 25.88 8.73
CA VAL A 406 29.66 25.99 9.57
C VAL A 406 30.90 26.15 8.70
N MET A 407 31.02 25.45 7.60
CA MET A 407 32.16 25.57 6.70
C MET A 407 32.20 26.94 6.01
N ILE A 408 31.05 27.48 5.58
CA ILE A 408 30.95 28.81 4.99
C ILE A 408 31.30 29.90 6.02
N GLU A 409 30.75 29.77 7.23
CA GLU A 409 31.04 30.71 8.32
C GLU A 409 32.55 30.78 8.64
N ASN A 410 33.19 29.60 8.76
CA ASN A 410 34.64 29.56 8.97
C ASN A 410 35.41 30.18 7.80
N ALA A 411 34.97 29.94 6.57
CA ALA A 411 35.56 30.57 5.40
C ALA A 411 35.43 32.12 5.42
N HIS A 412 34.28 32.65 5.87
CA HIS A 412 34.08 34.08 6.05
C HIS A 412 35.06 34.65 7.12
N LYS A 413 35.23 33.99 8.26
CA LYS A 413 36.16 34.39 9.32
C LYS A 413 37.61 34.41 8.84
N HIS A 414 38.02 33.41 8.06
CA HIS A 414 39.37 33.35 7.47
C HIS A 414 39.58 34.45 6.43
N LEU A 415 38.58 34.69 5.57
CA LEU A 415 38.67 35.74 4.56
C LEU A 415 38.66 37.15 5.16
N GLU A 416 37.99 37.37 6.29
CA GLU A 416 38.04 38.63 7.04
C GLU A 416 39.42 38.91 7.61
N ARG A 417 40.14 37.87 8.03
CA ARG A 417 41.46 37.95 8.72
C ARG A 417 42.64 37.78 7.77
N ALA A 418 42.38 37.38 6.51
CA ALA A 418 43.43 37.07 5.55
C ALA A 418 44.25 38.32 5.15
N ALA A 419 45.56 38.15 4.98
CA ALA A 419 46.41 39.16 4.43
C ALA A 419 46.02 39.45 2.94
N PRO A 420 46.11 40.73 2.47
CA PRO A 420 45.65 41.11 1.12
C PRO A 420 46.37 40.41 -0.03
N ASP A 421 47.55 39.91 0.16
CA ASP A 421 48.41 39.22 -0.80
C ASP A 421 48.15 37.70 -0.89
N LYS A 422 47.41 37.14 0.04
CA LYS A 422 47.16 35.68 0.06
C LYS A 422 46.11 35.26 -0.95
N PRO A 423 46.41 34.25 -1.82
CA PRO A 423 45.43 33.76 -2.80
C PRO A 423 44.15 33.27 -2.12
N ARG A 424 42.99 33.79 -2.57
CA ARG A 424 41.67 33.48 -2.00
C ARG A 424 41.38 31.99 -1.91
N ILE A 425 41.73 31.23 -2.98
CA ILE A 425 41.51 29.78 -3.01
C ILE A 425 42.27 29.07 -1.88
N GLN A 426 43.44 29.55 -1.55
CA GLN A 426 44.25 28.99 -0.47
C GLN A 426 43.63 29.27 0.90
N VAL A 427 43.09 30.48 1.12
CA VAL A 427 42.36 30.84 2.34
C VAL A 427 41.13 29.98 2.52
N LEU A 428 40.36 29.72 1.43
CA LEU A 428 39.18 28.84 1.47
C LEU A 428 39.55 27.39 1.74
N ILE A 429 40.62 26.87 1.17
CA ILE A 429 41.12 25.51 1.42
C ILE A 429 41.55 25.36 2.89
N GLU A 430 42.28 26.33 3.45
CA GLU A 430 42.70 26.31 4.84
C GLU A 430 41.51 26.33 5.79
N ALA A 431 40.54 27.23 5.56
CA ALA A 431 39.32 27.31 6.33
C ALA A 431 38.50 26.00 6.27
N ALA A 432 38.33 25.43 5.07
CA ALA A 432 37.61 24.17 4.90
C ALA A 432 38.37 23.00 5.52
N SER A 433 39.70 22.97 5.44
CA SER A 433 40.52 21.91 6.02
C SER A 433 40.59 21.92 7.55
N GLU A 434 40.36 23.08 8.18
CA GLU A 434 40.32 23.24 9.64
C GLU A 434 39.08 22.57 10.23
N VAL A 435 37.89 22.87 9.70
CA VAL A 435 36.60 22.37 10.25
C VAL A 435 36.10 21.11 9.58
N GLY A 436 36.51 20.86 8.31
CA GLY A 436 36.00 19.76 7.50
C GLY A 436 36.13 18.38 8.13
N PRO A 437 37.29 18.00 8.71
CA PRO A 437 37.41 16.71 9.40
C PRO A 437 36.43 16.55 10.57
N ALA A 438 36.27 17.60 11.39
CA ALA A 438 35.35 17.57 12.52
C ALA A 438 33.90 17.42 12.07
N LEU A 439 33.48 18.16 11.03
CA LEU A 439 32.14 18.06 10.44
C LEU A 439 31.87 16.68 9.83
N PHE A 440 32.83 16.15 9.08
CA PHE A 440 32.71 14.81 8.49
C PHE A 440 32.49 13.74 9.57
N PHE A 441 33.30 13.74 10.62
CA PHE A 441 33.15 12.77 11.71
C PHE A 441 31.87 13.01 12.52
N SER A 442 31.45 14.25 12.73
CA SER A 442 30.17 14.56 13.37
C SER A 442 28.98 13.96 12.60
N LEU A 443 28.91 14.20 11.29
CA LEU A 443 27.87 13.62 10.43
C LEU A 443 27.97 12.09 10.40
N LEU A 444 29.17 11.53 10.38
CA LEU A 444 29.37 10.09 10.42
C LEU A 444 28.86 9.48 11.73
N ILE A 445 29.14 10.13 12.87
CA ILE A 445 28.66 9.69 14.20
C ILE A 445 27.11 9.73 14.21
N ILE A 446 26.50 10.79 13.70
CA ILE A 446 25.03 10.89 13.58
C ILE A 446 24.49 9.76 12.66
N THR A 447 25.16 9.47 11.56
CA THR A 447 24.81 8.36 10.66
C THR A 447 24.82 7.02 11.42
N VAL A 448 25.92 6.74 12.15
CA VAL A 448 26.09 5.51 12.91
C VAL A 448 25.13 5.40 14.10
N SER A 449 24.71 6.53 14.70
CA SER A 449 23.77 6.53 15.84
C SER A 449 22.39 5.98 15.50
N PHE A 450 22.03 5.89 14.21
CA PHE A 450 20.79 5.32 13.72
C PHE A 450 20.86 3.81 13.42
N LEU A 451 22.04 3.20 13.46
CA LEU A 451 22.20 1.75 13.23
C LEU A 451 21.35 0.87 14.16
N PRO A 452 21.11 1.21 15.44
CA PRO A 452 20.27 0.40 16.31
C PRO A 452 18.82 0.23 15.79
N ILE A 453 18.29 1.16 14.98
CA ILE A 453 16.94 1.03 14.41
C ILE A 453 16.85 -0.17 13.46
N PHE A 454 17.94 -0.54 12.81
CA PHE A 454 17.97 -1.73 11.92
C PHE A 454 17.90 -3.06 12.67
N SER A 455 17.97 -3.07 14.00
CA SER A 455 17.73 -4.27 14.82
C SER A 455 16.26 -4.46 15.20
N LEU A 456 15.37 -3.55 14.80
CA LEU A 456 13.94 -3.72 14.98
C LEU A 456 13.43 -4.82 14.03
N GLU A 457 12.62 -5.70 14.56
CA GLU A 457 12.04 -6.83 13.83
C GLU A 457 10.51 -6.68 13.73
N GLY A 458 9.87 -7.49 12.88
CA GLY A 458 8.42 -7.51 12.73
C GLY A 458 7.85 -6.19 12.21
N GLN A 459 6.74 -5.75 12.77
CA GLN A 459 6.02 -4.54 12.31
C GLN A 459 6.81 -3.26 12.54
N GLU A 460 7.49 -3.14 13.69
CA GLU A 460 8.33 -1.98 14.00
C GLU A 460 9.48 -1.84 13.00
N GLY A 461 10.13 -2.95 12.66
CA GLY A 461 11.22 -2.96 11.67
C GLY A 461 10.76 -2.53 10.27
N ARG A 462 9.59 -2.99 9.85
CA ARG A 462 9.00 -2.62 8.55
C ARG A 462 8.57 -1.16 8.52
N MET A 463 8.00 -0.66 9.62
CA MET A 463 7.54 0.72 9.73
C MET A 463 8.71 1.71 9.78
N PHE A 464 9.68 1.50 10.68
CA PHE A 464 10.78 2.44 10.91
C PHE A 464 11.99 2.20 10.02
N GLY A 465 12.11 1.03 9.39
CA GLY A 465 13.17 0.72 8.44
C GLY A 465 13.33 1.76 7.34
N PRO A 466 12.29 2.11 6.56
CA PRO A 466 12.37 3.13 5.52
C PRO A 466 12.84 4.49 6.03
N LEU A 467 12.38 4.94 7.20
CA LEU A 467 12.83 6.17 7.86
C LEU A 467 14.32 6.10 8.21
N ALA A 468 14.76 4.99 8.80
CA ALA A 468 16.15 4.80 9.20
C ALA A 468 17.09 4.78 7.98
N TYR A 469 16.71 4.06 6.91
CA TYR A 469 17.49 4.01 5.67
C TYR A 469 17.62 5.39 5.03
N THR A 470 16.52 6.11 4.84
CA THR A 470 16.52 7.41 4.16
C THR A 470 17.33 8.44 4.94
N LYS A 471 17.16 8.50 6.26
CA LYS A 471 17.95 9.37 7.11
C LYS A 471 19.44 9.02 7.06
N THR A 472 19.78 7.73 7.19
CA THR A 472 21.17 7.25 7.15
C THR A 472 21.83 7.59 5.81
N PHE A 473 21.17 7.37 4.69
CA PHE A 473 21.69 7.69 3.36
C PHE A 473 21.84 9.20 3.14
N SER A 474 20.87 10.00 3.58
CA SER A 474 20.93 11.46 3.49
C SER A 474 22.10 12.01 4.31
N MET A 475 22.31 11.50 5.53
CA MET A 475 23.41 11.90 6.39
C MET A 475 24.78 11.47 5.85
N ALA A 476 24.88 10.25 5.31
CA ALA A 476 26.10 9.77 4.64
C ALA A 476 26.41 10.59 3.39
N ALA A 477 25.40 10.93 2.59
CA ALA A 477 25.53 11.83 1.46
C ALA A 477 26.03 13.23 1.90
N ALA A 478 25.45 13.78 2.97
CA ALA A 478 25.87 15.06 3.53
C ALA A 478 27.33 15.03 3.98
N ALA A 479 27.76 13.97 4.69
CA ALA A 479 29.15 13.79 5.08
C ALA A 479 30.10 13.74 3.87
N PHE A 480 29.72 13.03 2.83
CA PHE A 480 30.49 12.96 1.58
C PHE A 480 30.54 14.32 0.87
N LEU A 481 29.39 14.99 0.70
CA LEU A 481 29.28 16.28 0.02
C LEU A 481 30.00 17.40 0.78
N SER A 482 30.02 17.35 2.11
CA SER A 482 30.71 18.34 2.93
C SER A 482 32.22 18.43 2.64
N VAL A 483 32.84 17.32 2.26
CA VAL A 483 34.28 17.26 1.95
C VAL A 483 34.59 17.31 0.45
N THR A 484 33.59 17.20 -0.40
CA THR A 484 33.76 17.20 -1.86
C THR A 484 33.10 18.41 -2.53
N LEU A 485 31.77 18.46 -2.57
CA LEU A 485 31.01 19.49 -3.28
C LEU A 485 31.07 20.85 -2.58
N VAL A 486 30.93 20.89 -1.25
CA VAL A 486 30.91 22.15 -0.48
C VAL A 486 32.20 22.97 -0.69
N PRO A 487 33.41 22.40 -0.54
CA PRO A 487 34.65 23.13 -0.84
C PRO A 487 34.73 23.66 -2.27
N ALA A 488 34.25 22.87 -3.27
CA ALA A 488 34.23 23.28 -4.66
C ALA A 488 33.26 24.44 -4.90
N LEU A 489 32.04 24.36 -4.34
CA LEU A 489 31.05 25.44 -4.42
C LEU A 489 31.53 26.72 -3.71
N MET A 490 32.23 26.61 -2.58
CA MET A 490 32.80 27.75 -1.87
C MET A 490 33.79 28.51 -2.75
N VAL A 491 34.65 27.83 -3.50
CA VAL A 491 35.57 28.48 -4.45
C VAL A 491 34.87 29.31 -5.51
N VAL A 492 33.67 28.83 -5.96
CA VAL A 492 32.88 29.50 -6.99
C VAL A 492 32.02 30.63 -6.41
N PHE A 493 31.30 30.36 -5.33
CA PHE A 493 30.23 31.25 -4.84
C PHE A 493 30.66 32.18 -3.71
N VAL A 494 31.59 31.79 -2.84
CA VAL A 494 32.08 32.69 -1.75
C VAL A 494 32.99 33.77 -2.35
N ARG A 495 32.43 34.71 -3.09
CA ARG A 495 33.13 35.84 -3.79
C ARG A 495 32.45 37.16 -3.48
N GLY A 496 33.22 38.25 -3.48
CA GLY A 496 32.73 39.60 -3.24
C GLY A 496 33.12 40.15 -1.88
N ARG A 497 32.42 41.19 -1.45
CA ARG A 497 32.68 41.86 -0.16
C ARG A 497 31.93 41.13 0.94
N ILE A 498 32.63 40.48 1.84
CA ILE A 498 32.07 39.80 3.00
C ILE A 498 31.86 40.85 4.10
N ILE A 499 30.67 40.86 4.68
CA ILE A 499 30.34 41.77 5.80
C ILE A 499 30.87 41.11 7.08
N PRO A 500 31.73 41.83 7.87
CA PRO A 500 32.24 41.32 9.13
C PRO A 500 31.10 40.97 10.10
N GLU A 501 31.27 39.89 10.85
CA GLU A 501 30.28 39.38 11.81
C GLU A 501 29.77 40.43 12.78
N HIS A 502 30.68 41.28 13.30
CA HIS A 502 30.36 42.36 14.24
C HIS A 502 29.51 43.48 13.66
N ARG A 503 29.40 43.59 12.33
CA ARG A 503 28.53 44.57 11.63
C ARG A 503 27.15 44.03 11.35
N ASN A 504 26.91 42.73 11.45
CA ASN A 504 25.61 42.16 11.31
C ASN A 504 24.70 42.60 12.49
N PRO A 505 23.58 43.31 12.24
CA PRO A 505 22.70 43.82 13.30
C PRO A 505 22.06 42.68 14.09
N VAL A 506 21.70 41.56 13.43
CA VAL A 506 21.11 40.38 14.09
C VAL A 506 22.10 39.74 15.05
N ASN A 507 23.31 39.46 14.57
CA ASN A 507 24.36 38.88 15.42
C ASN A 507 24.71 39.79 16.61
N ARG A 508 24.72 41.11 16.39
CA ARG A 508 24.98 42.09 17.46
C ARG A 508 23.94 42.02 18.57
N VAL A 509 22.65 41.97 18.22
CA VAL A 509 21.56 41.86 19.18
C VAL A 509 21.62 40.52 19.92
N LEU A 510 21.81 39.43 19.20
CA LEU A 510 21.92 38.11 19.83
C LEU A 510 23.12 38.00 20.77
N ILE A 511 24.30 38.49 20.38
CA ILE A 511 25.47 38.51 21.22
C ILE A 511 25.25 39.39 22.44
N ALA A 512 24.60 40.54 22.29
CA ALA A 512 24.28 41.44 23.41
C ALA A 512 23.36 40.80 24.46
N VAL A 513 22.40 40.00 24.02
CA VAL A 513 21.47 39.24 24.88
C VAL A 513 22.18 38.02 25.48
N TYR A 514 22.92 37.26 24.68
CA TYR A 514 23.53 36.00 25.10
C TYR A 514 24.71 36.17 26.06
N ARG A 515 25.53 37.22 25.86
CA ARG A 515 26.75 37.48 26.65
C ARG A 515 26.48 37.59 28.15
N PRO A 516 25.49 38.35 28.64
CA PRO A 516 25.18 38.42 30.08
C PRO A 516 24.69 37.06 30.61
N ILE A 517 23.88 36.33 29.82
CA ILE A 517 23.35 35.02 30.21
C ILE A 517 24.51 34.04 30.44
N ILE A 518 25.40 33.89 29.47
CA ILE A 518 26.53 32.94 29.58
C ILE A 518 27.47 33.35 30.73
N SER A 519 27.66 34.66 30.94
CA SER A 519 28.49 35.16 32.07
C SER A 519 27.85 34.81 33.42
N ALA A 520 26.54 34.89 33.56
CA ALA A 520 25.80 34.50 34.75
C ALA A 520 25.90 32.98 34.99
N VAL A 521 25.67 32.17 33.94
CA VAL A 521 25.82 30.69 33.97
C VAL A 521 27.22 30.28 34.42
N LEU A 522 28.26 30.88 33.86
CA LEU A 522 29.65 30.56 34.21
C LEU A 522 30.02 31.00 35.63
N LYS A 523 29.41 32.06 36.19
CA LYS A 523 29.60 32.50 37.58
C LYS A 523 28.84 31.62 38.57
N ALA A 524 27.63 31.18 38.21
CA ALA A 524 26.74 30.41 39.08
C ALA A 524 26.62 28.94 38.63
N LYS A 525 27.74 28.27 38.41
CA LYS A 525 27.78 26.90 37.83
C LYS A 525 26.89 25.90 38.58
N SER A 526 27.05 25.88 39.93
CA SER A 526 26.26 24.95 40.77
C SER A 526 24.77 25.22 40.69
N LEU A 527 24.35 26.50 40.69
CA LEU A 527 22.96 26.89 40.57
C LEU A 527 22.39 26.45 39.17
N THR A 528 23.16 26.66 38.12
CA THR A 528 22.78 26.23 36.75
C THR A 528 22.56 24.72 36.67
N ILE A 529 23.45 23.92 37.27
CA ILE A 529 23.30 22.47 37.33
C ILE A 529 22.05 22.08 38.13
N ILE A 530 21.80 22.70 39.28
CA ILE A 530 20.64 22.45 40.11
C ILE A 530 19.34 22.77 39.31
N VAL A 531 19.30 23.93 38.64
CA VAL A 531 18.16 24.33 37.81
C VAL A 531 17.94 23.35 36.68
N ALA A 532 19.01 22.89 36.01
CA ALA A 532 18.90 21.89 34.94
C ALA A 532 18.34 20.54 35.45
N ILE A 533 18.84 20.06 36.60
CA ILE A 533 18.33 18.84 37.22
C ILE A 533 16.86 19.02 37.66
N ALA A 534 16.53 20.16 38.26
CA ALA A 534 15.15 20.46 38.67
C ALA A 534 14.20 20.47 37.46
N ALA A 535 14.61 21.12 36.36
CA ALA A 535 13.84 21.11 35.11
C ALA A 535 13.63 19.68 34.58
N LEU A 536 14.69 18.85 34.61
CA LEU A 536 14.62 17.46 34.19
C LEU A 536 13.65 16.65 35.07
N VAL A 537 13.69 16.83 36.38
CA VAL A 537 12.80 16.16 37.34
C VAL A 537 11.35 16.63 37.14
N ILE A 538 11.12 17.92 36.94
CA ILE A 538 9.79 18.47 36.69
C ILE A 538 9.19 17.91 35.37
N THR A 539 10.02 17.72 34.34
CA THR A 539 9.62 17.16 33.04
C THR A 539 9.10 15.71 33.16
N ILE A 540 9.50 14.97 34.20
CA ILE A 540 9.00 13.60 34.42
C ILE A 540 7.48 13.61 34.65
N TRP A 541 6.92 14.65 35.26
CA TRP A 541 5.48 14.73 35.53
C TRP A 541 4.65 14.82 34.24
N PRO A 542 4.85 15.77 33.31
CA PRO A 542 4.13 15.79 32.03
C PRO A 542 4.49 14.56 31.17
N ALA A 543 5.72 14.07 31.19
CA ALA A 543 6.11 12.89 30.43
C ALA A 543 5.30 11.63 30.81
N ARG A 544 4.93 11.49 32.10
CA ARG A 544 4.09 10.38 32.56
C ARG A 544 2.62 10.52 32.17
N GLN A 545 2.18 11.71 31.75
CA GLN A 545 0.81 11.97 31.29
C GLN A 545 0.66 11.85 29.77
N LEU A 546 1.76 11.79 29.04
CA LEU A 546 1.74 11.53 27.60
C LEU A 546 1.28 10.10 27.35
N GLY A 547 0.28 9.95 26.48
CA GLY A 547 -0.10 8.66 25.93
C GLY A 547 0.99 8.11 24.99
N SER A 548 0.81 6.90 24.56
CA SER A 548 1.63 6.28 23.50
C SER A 548 0.71 5.73 22.42
N GLU A 549 1.07 5.97 21.18
CA GLU A 549 0.42 5.40 20.01
C GLU A 549 1.47 4.85 19.07
N PHE A 550 1.10 3.82 18.31
CA PHE A 550 2.02 3.17 17.38
C PHE A 550 2.31 4.05 16.16
N MET A 551 1.28 4.72 15.65
CA MET A 551 1.34 5.61 14.49
C MET A 551 0.35 6.76 14.70
N PRO A 552 0.74 8.02 14.39
CA PRO A 552 -0.20 9.13 14.42
C PRO A 552 -1.34 8.91 13.41
N VAL A 553 -2.51 9.45 13.73
CA VAL A 553 -3.69 9.36 12.86
C VAL A 553 -3.40 10.12 11.56
N LEU A 554 -3.60 9.44 10.43
CA LEU A 554 -3.53 10.03 9.10
C LEU A 554 -4.94 10.41 8.67
N ASN A 555 -5.21 11.71 8.58
CA ASN A 555 -6.50 12.22 8.12
C ASN A 555 -6.42 12.55 6.63
N GLU A 556 -7.16 11.83 5.81
CA GLU A 556 -7.05 11.91 4.35
C GLU A 556 -8.40 11.97 3.65
N GLY A 557 -9.42 12.40 4.38
CA GLY A 557 -10.77 12.54 3.85
C GLY A 557 -11.51 11.20 3.68
N THR A 558 -10.92 10.09 4.12
CA THR A 558 -11.57 8.77 4.11
C THR A 558 -11.54 8.15 5.50
N LEU A 559 -12.69 7.69 5.97
CA LEU A 559 -12.84 6.96 7.22
C LEU A 559 -13.26 5.52 6.94
N MET A 560 -12.80 4.59 7.77
CA MET A 560 -13.28 3.21 7.77
C MET A 560 -13.96 2.90 9.10
N TYR A 561 -15.26 2.58 9.03
CA TYR A 561 -16.05 2.16 10.19
C TYR A 561 -16.28 0.66 10.16
N MET A 562 -15.80 -0.06 11.17
CA MET A 562 -15.79 -1.53 11.21
C MET A 562 -16.53 -2.05 12.44
N PRO A 563 -17.85 -1.93 12.54
CA PRO A 563 -18.61 -2.53 13.62
C PRO A 563 -18.73 -4.06 13.41
N THR A 564 -18.83 -4.78 14.51
CA THR A 564 -19.13 -6.22 14.50
C THR A 564 -20.50 -6.46 15.10
N THR A 565 -21.25 -7.39 14.54
CA THR A 565 -22.54 -7.84 15.06
C THR A 565 -22.40 -9.16 15.84
N LEU A 566 -23.52 -9.66 16.36
CA LEU A 566 -23.52 -10.95 17.03
C LEU A 566 -23.21 -12.08 16.04
N PRO A 567 -22.42 -13.09 16.44
CA PRO A 567 -22.13 -14.25 15.61
C PRO A 567 -23.39 -14.99 15.16
N GLY A 568 -23.38 -15.45 13.89
CA GLY A 568 -24.50 -16.19 13.32
C GLY A 568 -25.60 -15.29 12.74
N LEU A 569 -25.33 -14.01 12.51
CA LEU A 569 -26.25 -13.12 11.82
C LEU A 569 -26.55 -13.63 10.40
N SER A 570 -27.84 -13.65 10.01
CA SER A 570 -28.21 -14.02 8.65
C SER A 570 -27.77 -12.96 7.64
N VAL A 571 -27.43 -13.37 6.42
CA VAL A 571 -27.03 -12.47 5.33
C VAL A 571 -28.09 -11.40 5.06
N THR A 572 -29.37 -11.78 5.09
CA THR A 572 -30.50 -10.85 4.92
C THR A 572 -30.53 -9.78 6.00
N LYS A 573 -30.33 -10.17 7.27
CA LYS A 573 -30.32 -9.21 8.37
C LYS A 573 -29.06 -8.35 8.37
N ALA A 574 -27.94 -8.88 7.93
CA ALA A 574 -26.72 -8.11 7.72
C ALA A 574 -26.94 -7.02 6.66
N ALA A 575 -27.57 -7.36 5.53
CA ALA A 575 -27.91 -6.38 4.48
C ALA A 575 -28.81 -5.26 5.01
N GLU A 576 -29.87 -5.60 5.75
CA GLU A 576 -30.80 -4.62 6.33
C GLU A 576 -30.11 -3.67 7.32
N LEU A 577 -29.26 -4.22 8.20
CA LEU A 577 -28.52 -3.43 9.18
C LEU A 577 -27.50 -2.51 8.50
N MET A 578 -26.76 -3.03 7.54
CA MET A 578 -25.76 -2.27 6.80
C MET A 578 -26.41 -1.12 6.02
N GLN A 579 -27.50 -1.39 5.28
CA GLN A 579 -28.23 -0.34 4.57
C GLN A 579 -28.76 0.74 5.51
N THR A 580 -29.24 0.35 6.70
CA THR A 580 -29.70 1.30 7.71
C THR A 580 -28.55 2.16 8.24
N GLN A 581 -27.43 1.55 8.56
CA GLN A 581 -26.21 2.23 9.01
C GLN A 581 -25.72 3.22 7.96
N ASP A 582 -25.55 2.78 6.73
CA ASP A 582 -24.98 3.57 5.64
C ASP A 582 -25.89 4.75 5.28
N ARG A 583 -27.22 4.55 5.34
CA ARG A 583 -28.21 5.62 5.18
C ARG A 583 -28.08 6.69 6.29
N ILE A 584 -27.87 6.29 7.53
CA ILE A 584 -27.67 7.22 8.64
C ILE A 584 -26.37 8.01 8.43
N ILE A 585 -25.26 7.34 8.10
CA ILE A 585 -23.98 7.99 7.86
C ILE A 585 -24.07 8.98 6.68
N LYS A 586 -24.79 8.62 5.63
CA LYS A 586 -24.98 9.47 4.43
C LYS A 586 -25.78 10.75 4.71
N THR A 587 -26.51 10.85 5.83
CA THR A 587 -27.22 12.08 6.21
C THR A 587 -26.31 13.22 6.63
N PHE A 588 -25.06 12.96 6.97
CA PHE A 588 -24.10 14.00 7.34
C PHE A 588 -23.65 14.78 6.09
N PRO A 589 -23.76 16.12 6.08
CA PRO A 589 -23.40 16.95 4.92
C PRO A 589 -21.93 16.81 4.49
N GLU A 590 -21.05 16.51 5.43
CA GLU A 590 -19.62 16.31 5.20
C GLU A 590 -19.31 15.01 4.46
N VAL A 591 -20.28 14.08 4.38
CA VAL A 591 -20.10 12.78 3.74
C VAL A 591 -20.39 12.86 2.24
N LEU A 592 -19.39 12.55 1.43
CA LEU A 592 -19.51 12.49 -0.03
C LEU A 592 -20.15 11.18 -0.48
N SER A 593 -19.65 10.04 -0.01
CA SER A 593 -20.18 8.71 -0.32
C SER A 593 -19.95 7.74 0.82
N VAL A 594 -20.79 6.71 0.88
CA VAL A 594 -20.71 5.62 1.87
C VAL A 594 -20.77 4.30 1.10
N PHE A 595 -19.79 3.45 1.32
CA PHE A 595 -19.76 2.11 0.74
C PHE A 595 -19.59 1.08 1.85
N GLY A 596 -20.63 0.29 2.08
CA GLY A 596 -20.65 -0.78 3.07
C GLY A 596 -20.36 -2.15 2.46
N LYS A 597 -19.50 -2.93 3.13
CA LYS A 597 -19.25 -4.34 2.85
C LYS A 597 -19.50 -5.14 4.13
N ALA A 598 -20.28 -6.21 4.05
CA ALA A 598 -20.43 -7.17 5.14
C ALA A 598 -20.07 -8.57 4.66
N GLY A 599 -19.28 -9.29 5.45
CA GLY A 599 -18.76 -10.59 5.06
C GLY A 599 -17.63 -10.49 4.02
N ARG A 600 -17.33 -11.58 3.33
CA ARG A 600 -16.14 -11.73 2.50
C ARG A 600 -16.36 -11.41 1.03
N ALA A 601 -15.35 -10.83 0.40
CA ALA A 601 -15.17 -10.82 -1.04
C ALA A 601 -14.70 -12.21 -1.54
N LEU A 602 -14.84 -12.47 -2.84
CA LEU A 602 -14.36 -13.71 -3.45
C LEU A 602 -12.86 -13.66 -3.73
N THR A 603 -12.08 -13.63 -2.67
CA THR A 603 -10.60 -13.68 -2.71
C THR A 603 -10.07 -14.43 -1.49
N ALA A 604 -8.87 -14.99 -1.63
CA ALA A 604 -8.17 -15.62 -0.51
C ALA A 604 -7.66 -14.60 0.54
N THR A 605 -7.59 -13.32 0.21
CA THR A 605 -7.10 -12.27 1.11
C THR A 605 -8.16 -11.75 2.08
N ASP A 606 -9.43 -12.18 1.94
CA ASP A 606 -10.56 -11.72 2.75
C ASP A 606 -11.25 -12.87 3.51
N PRO A 607 -10.82 -13.20 4.72
CA PRO A 607 -11.48 -14.22 5.55
C PRO A 607 -12.60 -13.64 6.43
N ALA A 608 -13.22 -12.50 6.04
CA ALA A 608 -14.21 -11.83 6.85
C ALA A 608 -15.50 -12.67 7.03
N PRO A 609 -15.99 -12.87 8.26
CA PRO A 609 -17.28 -13.48 8.51
C PRO A 609 -18.42 -12.47 8.27
N THR A 610 -19.65 -12.96 8.09
CA THR A 610 -20.82 -12.11 7.73
C THR A 610 -21.15 -11.05 8.80
N GLU A 611 -20.80 -11.28 10.05
CA GLU A 611 -20.98 -10.34 11.16
C GLU A 611 -19.97 -9.19 11.19
N MET A 612 -18.93 -9.22 10.37
CA MET A 612 -17.95 -8.15 10.24
C MET A 612 -18.36 -7.18 9.14
N PHE A 613 -18.60 -5.94 9.52
CA PHE A 613 -18.94 -4.85 8.61
C PHE A 613 -17.70 -3.99 8.37
N GLU A 614 -17.52 -3.56 7.15
CA GLU A 614 -16.46 -2.64 6.71
C GLU A 614 -17.12 -1.56 5.87
N THR A 615 -17.25 -0.37 6.44
CA THR A 615 -17.89 0.77 5.76
C THR A 615 -16.85 1.83 5.46
N ILE A 616 -16.62 2.10 4.20
CA ILE A 616 -15.77 3.17 3.70
C ILE A 616 -16.62 4.42 3.57
N ILE A 617 -16.19 5.49 4.25
CA ILE A 617 -16.86 6.78 4.26
C ILE A 617 -15.91 7.78 3.61
N GLN A 618 -16.26 8.26 2.44
CA GLN A 618 -15.53 9.36 1.81
C GLN A 618 -16.11 10.69 2.26
N LEU A 619 -15.24 11.56 2.73
CA LEU A 619 -15.62 12.91 3.17
C LEU A 619 -15.41 13.91 2.03
N ARG A 620 -16.16 15.00 2.09
CA ARG A 620 -15.94 16.17 1.24
C ARG A 620 -14.66 16.88 1.67
N PRO A 621 -14.06 17.74 0.82
CA PRO A 621 -12.97 18.62 1.23
C PRO A 621 -13.34 19.43 2.50
N GLU A 622 -12.39 19.65 3.40
CA GLU A 622 -12.63 20.31 4.69
C GLU A 622 -13.18 21.74 4.56
N ASP A 623 -12.87 22.42 3.46
CA ASP A 623 -13.38 23.76 3.16
C ASP A 623 -14.90 23.81 2.84
N GLU A 624 -15.49 22.65 2.52
CA GLU A 624 -16.95 22.48 2.33
C GLU A 624 -17.69 22.10 3.62
N TRP A 625 -16.96 21.86 4.73
CA TRP A 625 -17.58 21.41 5.98
C TRP A 625 -18.30 22.53 6.72
N ARG A 626 -19.28 22.18 7.53
CA ARG A 626 -19.98 23.13 8.40
C ARG A 626 -18.98 23.78 9.38
N PRO A 627 -19.11 25.09 9.64
CA PRO A 627 -18.24 25.81 10.57
C PRO A 627 -18.19 25.14 11.96
N GLY A 628 -16.98 24.85 12.44
CA GLY A 628 -16.74 24.25 13.75
C GLY A 628 -16.86 22.73 13.82
N VAL A 629 -17.08 22.06 12.70
CA VAL A 629 -16.98 20.60 12.59
C VAL A 629 -15.53 20.23 12.32
N THR A 630 -15.01 19.25 13.05
CA THR A 630 -13.68 18.65 12.87
C THR A 630 -13.84 17.16 12.62
N ILE A 631 -12.79 16.52 12.15
CA ILE A 631 -12.82 15.07 11.88
C ILE A 631 -13.01 14.25 13.18
N GLU A 632 -12.62 14.80 14.35
CA GLU A 632 -12.83 14.20 15.67
C GLU A 632 -14.26 14.43 16.16
#